data_bb24164eadd63fafcea36dc434093dad
#
_entry.id   bb24164eadd63fafcea36dc434093dad
#
_cell.length_a   1.000
_cell.length_b   1.000
_cell.length_c   1.000
_cell.angle_alpha   90.00
_cell.angle_beta   90.00
_cell.angle_gamma   90.00
#
_symmetry.space_group_name_H-M   'P 1'
#
loop_
_entity.id
_entity.type
_entity.pdbx_description
1 polymer ?
#
loop_
_entity_poly.entity_id
_entity_poly.type
_entity_poly.pdbx_seq_one_letter_code
_entity_poly.pdbx_strand_id
1 'polypeptide(L)'
;VEVLSNELTEMKNKYGDPRKSEISLHIDLNISNEDLIPKEDIIITVTKNGYAKRMKLEEYKAQGRGGVGVSGMKTHNDDDVSIILPTNTHKFVLFFTNKGRVYAVKGYNIPEGNKQSKGIPLVNVLALQDDEKLAAVTTIDSLDDDNSYLFFVTKNGTVKRTKVSDYKNIRASGIIAITLDESDELLQVECTNGNREIVLGASNGKAIHFNENDVRCTGRSSSGVRGISLNEGDKVVGAAVITEEADEVLVVTAKGYGKRSHIDEYRLQSRGGSGVKALNITEKNGSLVALKSVSANNDLLITTDRGVVIRMHVSDISQTGRATQGVILFKVKENQNIATVAVVDKEDDTTSLNEENEKQENVDNQTVIDNQESQTQTE
;
A
#
# COMPACT_ATOMS: atom_id res chain seq x y z
N VAL A 1 -67.32 -15.65 -16.95
CA VAL A 1 -66.27 -15.15 -16.04
C VAL A 1 -65.82 -16.27 -15.05
N GLU A 2 -66.75 -17.00 -14.40
CA GLU A 2 -66.41 -18.09 -13.46
C GLU A 2 -65.59 -19.24 -14.12
N VAL A 3 -65.95 -19.70 -15.33
CA VAL A 3 -65.22 -20.75 -16.05
C VAL A 3 -63.79 -20.32 -16.32
N LEU A 4 -63.58 -19.11 -16.81
CA LEU A 4 -62.24 -18.54 -17.03
C LEU A 4 -61.41 -18.39 -15.75
N SER A 5 -62.04 -18.01 -14.65
CA SER A 5 -61.37 -17.90 -13.36
C SER A 5 -60.94 -19.24 -12.81
N ASN A 6 -61.76 -20.28 -12.99
CA ASN A 6 -61.43 -21.66 -12.58
C ASN A 6 -60.28 -22.25 -13.44
N GLU A 7 -60.32 -22.06 -14.77
CA GLU A 7 -59.24 -22.49 -15.64
C GLU A 7 -57.90 -21.81 -15.33
N LEU A 8 -57.93 -20.48 -15.08
CA LEU A 8 -56.70 -19.72 -14.70
C LEU A 8 -56.18 -20.15 -13.33
N THR A 9 -57.06 -20.51 -12.39
CA THR A 9 -56.68 -21.02 -11.09
C THR A 9 -56.07 -22.42 -11.18
N GLU A 10 -56.61 -23.26 -12.02
CA GLU A 10 -56.07 -24.60 -12.31
C GLU A 10 -54.69 -24.51 -12.98
N MET A 11 -54.53 -23.64 -13.95
CA MET A 11 -53.23 -23.35 -14.60
C MET A 11 -52.21 -22.81 -13.60
N LYS A 12 -52.60 -21.86 -12.73
CA LYS A 12 -51.74 -21.36 -11.67
C LYS A 12 -51.28 -22.44 -10.71
N ASN A 13 -52.20 -23.33 -10.28
CA ASN A 13 -51.86 -24.41 -9.35
C ASN A 13 -50.96 -25.49 -9.99
N LYS A 14 -51.11 -25.72 -11.30
CA LYS A 14 -50.34 -26.74 -12.05
C LYS A 14 -48.95 -26.26 -12.50
N TYR A 15 -48.82 -24.99 -12.82
CA TYR A 15 -47.60 -24.42 -13.47
C TYR A 15 -47.03 -23.24 -12.72
N GLY A 16 -47.63 -22.80 -11.62
CA GLY A 16 -47.15 -21.66 -10.85
C GLY A 16 -45.92 -22.01 -10.02
N ASP A 17 -44.82 -21.35 -10.31
CA ASP A 17 -43.65 -21.40 -9.48
C ASP A 17 -43.76 -20.45 -8.28
N PRO A 18 -43.16 -20.77 -7.13
CA PRO A 18 -43.07 -19.84 -6.01
C PRO A 18 -42.24 -18.64 -6.42
N ARG A 19 -42.60 -17.47 -5.91
CA ARG A 19 -41.87 -16.25 -6.19
C ARG A 19 -40.40 -16.39 -5.75
N LYS A 20 -39.46 -16.14 -6.67
CA LYS A 20 -38.01 -16.18 -6.40
C LYS A 20 -37.45 -14.92 -5.78
N SER A 21 -38.19 -13.81 -5.86
CA SER A 21 -37.79 -12.52 -5.26
C SER A 21 -38.72 -12.14 -4.11
N GLU A 22 -38.15 -11.67 -3.04
CA GLU A 22 -38.89 -11.16 -1.87
C GLU A 22 -39.50 -9.79 -2.19
N ILE A 23 -40.73 -9.54 -1.68
CA ILE A 23 -41.32 -8.20 -1.71
C ILE A 23 -41.01 -7.58 -0.36
N SER A 24 -40.03 -6.67 -0.32
CA SER A 24 -39.77 -5.84 0.84
C SER A 24 -40.64 -4.59 0.79
N LEU A 25 -41.36 -4.32 1.88
CA LEU A 25 -42.15 -3.08 2.07
C LEU A 25 -41.26 -1.90 2.45
N HIS A 26 -40.03 -2.16 2.86
CA HIS A 26 -39.03 -1.16 3.19
C HIS A 26 -37.85 -1.31 2.21
N ILE A 27 -37.92 -0.62 1.08
CA ILE A 27 -36.77 -0.43 0.22
C ILE A 27 -35.96 0.69 0.84
N ASP A 28 -34.75 0.38 1.27
CA ASP A 28 -33.77 1.41 1.61
C ASP A 28 -33.31 2.04 0.28
N LEU A 29 -33.94 3.15 -0.10
CA LEU A 29 -33.65 3.88 -1.35
C LEU A 29 -32.25 4.53 -1.34
N ASN A 30 -31.50 4.38 -0.26
CA ASN A 30 -30.17 4.93 -0.06
C ASN A 30 -29.04 3.95 -0.36
N ILE A 31 -29.32 2.76 -0.92
CA ILE A 31 -28.27 1.84 -1.34
C ILE A 31 -27.47 2.52 -2.46
N SER A 32 -26.23 2.89 -2.17
CA SER A 32 -25.30 3.42 -3.16
C SER A 32 -24.69 2.24 -3.96
N ASN A 33 -24.20 2.53 -5.17
CA ASN A 33 -23.44 1.52 -5.93
C ASN A 33 -22.20 1.02 -5.16
N GLU A 34 -21.69 1.81 -4.23
CA GLU A 34 -20.56 1.48 -3.37
C GLU A 34 -20.92 0.35 -2.37
N ASP A 35 -22.17 0.33 -1.86
CA ASP A 35 -22.65 -0.71 -0.91
C ASP A 35 -22.71 -2.11 -1.54
N LEU A 36 -22.74 -2.18 -2.88
CA LEU A 36 -22.74 -3.44 -3.64
C LEU A 36 -21.32 -3.96 -3.92
N ILE A 37 -20.28 -3.16 -3.65
CA ILE A 37 -18.89 -3.54 -3.88
C ILE A 37 -18.33 -4.17 -2.61
N PRO A 38 -17.73 -5.38 -2.68
CA PRO A 38 -17.14 -6.01 -1.50
C PRO A 38 -15.96 -5.19 -0.97
N LYS A 39 -15.89 -5.10 0.35
CA LYS A 39 -14.77 -4.48 1.05
C LYS A 39 -13.64 -5.49 1.15
N GLU A 40 -12.59 -5.32 0.36
CA GLU A 40 -11.45 -6.23 0.27
C GLU A 40 -10.14 -5.46 0.44
N ASP A 41 -9.15 -6.11 1.05
CA ASP A 41 -7.79 -5.58 1.15
C ASP A 41 -7.05 -5.85 -0.16
N ILE A 42 -6.51 -4.78 -0.71
CA ILE A 42 -5.87 -4.77 -2.03
C ILE A 42 -4.48 -4.15 -1.97
N ILE A 43 -3.66 -4.52 -2.92
CA ILE A 43 -2.37 -3.89 -3.19
C ILE A 43 -2.47 -3.15 -4.53
N ILE A 44 -2.18 -1.88 -4.50
CA ILE A 44 -2.04 -1.06 -5.71
C ILE A 44 -0.55 -0.99 -6.05
N THR A 45 -0.20 -1.44 -7.25
CA THR A 45 1.16 -1.35 -7.79
C THR A 45 1.21 -0.32 -8.90
N VAL A 46 2.18 0.59 -8.84
CA VAL A 46 2.38 1.62 -9.86
C VAL A 46 3.83 1.59 -10.34
N THR A 47 4.03 1.72 -11.66
CA THR A 47 5.35 1.82 -12.28
C THR A 47 5.77 3.27 -12.48
N LYS A 48 7.07 3.51 -12.76
CA LYS A 48 7.61 4.84 -13.05
C LYS A 48 6.96 5.48 -14.28
N ASN A 49 6.57 4.66 -15.26
CA ASN A 49 5.91 5.15 -16.48
C ASN A 49 4.39 5.33 -16.31
N GLY A 50 3.87 5.18 -15.08
CA GLY A 50 2.50 5.47 -14.74
C GLY A 50 1.50 4.35 -15.11
N TYR A 51 1.93 3.09 -15.20
CA TYR A 51 1.03 1.95 -15.26
C TYR A 51 0.61 1.54 -13.86
N ALA A 52 -0.68 1.30 -13.66
CA ALA A 52 -1.23 0.89 -12.38
C ALA A 52 -2.15 -0.33 -12.50
N LYS A 53 -2.21 -1.10 -11.42
CA LYS A 53 -3.17 -2.19 -11.20
C LYS A 53 -3.45 -2.36 -9.72
N ARG A 54 -4.60 -2.94 -9.39
CA ARG A 54 -4.87 -3.50 -8.07
C ARG A 54 -4.86 -5.01 -8.10
N MET A 55 -4.48 -5.62 -7.00
CA MET A 55 -4.52 -7.07 -6.78
C MET A 55 -4.98 -7.33 -5.35
N LYS A 56 -5.53 -8.50 -5.06
CA LYS A 56 -5.84 -8.90 -3.68
C LYS A 56 -4.54 -9.14 -2.90
N LEU A 57 -4.54 -8.72 -1.62
CA LEU A 57 -3.38 -8.91 -0.74
C LEU A 57 -3.02 -10.40 -0.58
N GLU A 58 -4.01 -11.28 -0.51
CA GLU A 58 -3.90 -12.74 -0.37
C GLU A 58 -3.07 -13.41 -1.49
N GLU A 59 -2.94 -12.77 -2.66
CA GLU A 59 -2.10 -13.30 -3.74
C GLU A 59 -0.59 -13.31 -3.41
N TYR A 60 -0.14 -12.52 -2.42
CA TYR A 60 1.26 -12.47 -2.00
C TYR A 60 1.46 -13.30 -0.72
N LYS A 61 1.89 -14.57 -0.87
CA LYS A 61 2.21 -15.46 0.25
C LYS A 61 3.51 -15.04 0.94
N ALA A 62 3.53 -15.13 2.27
CA ALA A 62 4.72 -14.82 3.07
C ALA A 62 5.88 -15.79 2.78
N GLN A 63 7.12 -15.28 2.83
CA GLN A 63 8.35 -16.03 2.65
C GLN A 63 9.33 -15.74 3.79
N GLY A 64 10.17 -16.71 4.14
CA GLY A 64 11.22 -16.50 5.14
C GLY A 64 12.26 -15.47 4.70
N ARG A 65 12.96 -14.87 5.67
CA ARG A 65 14.04 -13.92 5.46
C ARG A 65 15.13 -14.48 4.53
N GLY A 66 15.62 -13.67 3.58
CA GLY A 66 16.65 -14.04 2.61
C GLY A 66 16.14 -14.84 1.41
N GLY A 67 14.82 -14.92 1.21
CA GLY A 67 14.20 -15.50 0.02
C GLY A 67 14.58 -14.73 -1.28
N VAL A 68 14.26 -15.33 -2.43
CA VAL A 68 14.55 -14.76 -3.77
C VAL A 68 13.36 -14.00 -4.38
N GLY A 69 12.20 -14.00 -3.69
CA GLY A 69 10.99 -13.32 -4.11
C GLY A 69 10.27 -13.99 -5.29
N VAL A 70 9.12 -13.41 -5.63
CA VAL A 70 8.28 -13.82 -6.76
C VAL A 70 8.03 -12.61 -7.68
N SER A 71 7.70 -12.86 -8.95
CA SER A 71 7.33 -11.77 -9.86
C SER A 71 5.98 -11.18 -9.44
N GLY A 72 5.99 -9.94 -8.96
CA GLY A 72 4.79 -9.22 -8.53
C GLY A 72 4.11 -8.44 -9.66
N MET A 73 4.87 -8.05 -10.67
CA MET A 73 4.36 -7.35 -11.85
C MET A 73 5.28 -7.59 -13.04
N LYS A 74 4.70 -7.81 -14.22
CA LYS A 74 5.46 -7.80 -15.47
C LYS A 74 5.52 -6.35 -15.94
N THR A 75 6.71 -5.78 -16.03
CA THR A 75 6.91 -4.42 -16.52
C THR A 75 7.15 -4.39 -18.03
N HIS A 76 6.97 -3.23 -18.66
CA HIS A 76 7.48 -2.99 -20.00
C HIS A 76 9.02 -2.94 -19.96
N ASN A 77 9.67 -3.13 -21.12
CA ASN A 77 11.12 -2.90 -21.23
C ASN A 77 11.41 -1.47 -20.76
N ASP A 78 12.39 -1.29 -19.90
CA ASP A 78 12.80 -0.01 -19.30
C ASP A 78 11.79 0.68 -18.38
N ASP A 79 10.79 -0.06 -17.84
CA ASP A 79 9.89 0.43 -16.80
C ASP A 79 10.11 -0.33 -15.50
N ASP A 80 10.08 0.37 -14.38
CA ASP A 80 10.34 -0.16 -13.05
C ASP A 80 9.14 0.05 -12.12
N VAL A 81 8.92 -0.86 -11.19
CA VAL A 81 7.95 -0.65 -10.10
C VAL A 81 8.42 0.50 -9.21
N SER A 82 7.58 1.49 -9.03
CA SER A 82 7.87 2.69 -8.25
C SER A 82 7.15 2.72 -6.91
N ILE A 83 5.88 2.31 -6.88
CA ILE A 83 5.03 2.37 -5.68
C ILE A 83 4.31 1.04 -5.50
N ILE A 84 4.31 0.55 -4.27
CA ILE A 84 3.39 -0.48 -3.78
C ILE A 84 2.63 0.12 -2.60
N LEU A 85 1.29 0.13 -2.70
CA LEU A 85 0.41 0.72 -1.71
C LEU A 85 -0.64 -0.30 -1.27
N PRO A 86 -0.53 -0.86 -0.07
CA PRO A 86 -1.60 -1.64 0.54
C PRO A 86 -2.75 -0.71 0.93
N THR A 87 -3.98 -1.12 0.65
CA THR A 87 -5.17 -0.34 0.95
C THR A 87 -6.42 -1.24 0.90
N ASN A 88 -7.60 -0.60 0.94
CA ASN A 88 -8.89 -1.26 0.84
C ASN A 88 -9.68 -0.71 -0.36
N THR A 89 -10.57 -1.53 -0.94
CA THR A 89 -11.41 -1.13 -2.09
C THR A 89 -12.20 0.15 -1.86
N HIS A 90 -12.68 0.41 -0.64
CA HIS A 90 -13.56 1.54 -0.31
C HIS A 90 -12.81 2.83 0.08
N LYS A 91 -11.49 2.77 0.35
CA LYS A 91 -10.71 3.97 0.67
C LYS A 91 -10.53 4.86 -0.55
N PHE A 92 -10.41 6.16 -0.29
CA PHE A 92 -9.92 7.10 -1.30
C PHE A 92 -8.42 6.91 -1.48
N VAL A 93 -8.01 6.77 -2.73
CA VAL A 93 -6.60 6.77 -3.14
C VAL A 93 -6.28 8.13 -3.71
N LEU A 94 -5.36 8.84 -3.09
CA LEU A 94 -4.91 10.17 -3.47
C LEU A 94 -3.60 10.04 -4.26
N PHE A 95 -3.63 10.45 -5.51
CA PHE A 95 -2.47 10.46 -6.41
C PHE A 95 -1.91 11.87 -6.52
N PHE A 96 -0.66 12.04 -6.13
CA PHE A 96 0.05 13.32 -6.17
C PHE A 96 1.06 13.33 -7.31
N THR A 97 1.11 14.43 -8.05
CA THR A 97 1.98 14.57 -9.22
C THR A 97 3.24 15.40 -8.92
N ASN A 98 4.22 15.31 -9.80
CA ASN A 98 5.45 16.12 -9.79
C ASN A 98 5.18 17.63 -9.90
N LYS A 99 3.99 18.03 -10.35
CA LYS A 99 3.53 19.43 -10.39
C LYS A 99 2.79 19.86 -9.11
N GLY A 100 2.80 19.01 -8.07
CA GLY A 100 2.15 19.29 -6.80
C GLY A 100 0.62 19.28 -6.84
N ARG A 101 0.01 18.61 -7.82
CA ARG A 101 -1.44 18.42 -7.90
C ARG A 101 -1.84 17.10 -7.26
N VAL A 102 -3.11 17.00 -6.84
CA VAL A 102 -3.72 15.79 -6.30
C VAL A 102 -4.98 15.43 -7.07
N TYR A 103 -5.13 14.12 -7.30
CA TYR A 103 -6.31 13.46 -7.85
C TYR A 103 -6.80 12.43 -6.84
N ALA A 104 -8.12 12.20 -6.78
CA ALA A 104 -8.72 11.23 -5.87
C ALA A 104 -9.59 10.25 -6.65
N VAL A 105 -9.43 8.96 -6.37
CA VAL A 105 -10.33 7.91 -6.84
C VAL A 105 -10.54 6.90 -5.72
N LYS A 106 -11.66 6.17 -5.78
CA LYS A 106 -11.90 5.04 -4.87
C LYS A 106 -11.04 3.84 -5.28
N GLY A 107 -10.58 3.05 -4.31
CA GLY A 107 -9.74 1.87 -4.57
C GLY A 107 -10.36 0.90 -5.58
N TYR A 108 -11.68 0.69 -5.53
CA TYR A 108 -12.41 -0.16 -6.47
C TYR A 108 -12.40 0.35 -7.92
N ASN A 109 -12.17 1.64 -8.16
CA ASN A 109 -12.09 2.22 -9.53
C ASN A 109 -10.73 1.95 -10.21
N ILE A 110 -9.73 1.45 -9.47
CA ILE A 110 -8.45 1.06 -10.04
C ILE A 110 -8.62 -0.34 -10.63
N PRO A 111 -8.28 -0.55 -11.92
CA PRO A 111 -8.49 -1.83 -12.58
C PRO A 111 -7.74 -2.97 -11.92
N GLU A 112 -8.43 -4.11 -11.84
CA GLU A 112 -7.88 -5.36 -11.34
C GLU A 112 -6.93 -5.98 -12.36
N GLY A 113 -5.85 -6.57 -11.86
CA GLY A 113 -4.87 -7.26 -12.67
C GLY A 113 -4.27 -8.44 -11.92
N ASN A 114 -3.80 -9.45 -12.64
CA ASN A 114 -3.06 -10.58 -12.06
C ASN A 114 -1.55 -10.28 -11.94
N LYS A 115 -0.78 -11.16 -11.29
CA LYS A 115 0.69 -11.00 -11.11
C LYS A 115 1.45 -10.76 -12.41
N GLN A 116 1.00 -11.34 -13.51
CA GLN A 116 1.69 -11.25 -14.81
C GLN A 116 1.22 -10.07 -15.66
N SER A 117 0.14 -9.37 -15.30
CA SER A 117 -0.36 -8.23 -16.05
C SER A 117 0.54 -7.00 -15.86
N LYS A 118 0.64 -6.19 -16.89
CA LYS A 118 1.39 -4.93 -16.88
C LYS A 118 0.62 -3.76 -16.28
N GLY A 119 -0.64 -3.97 -15.90
CA GLY A 119 -1.55 -2.90 -15.49
C GLY A 119 -2.03 -2.05 -16.67
N ILE A 120 -2.69 -0.96 -16.37
CA ILE A 120 -3.17 0.03 -17.35
C ILE A 120 -2.54 1.39 -17.09
N PRO A 121 -2.42 2.25 -18.13
CA PRO A 121 -1.95 3.62 -17.94
C PRO A 121 -2.87 4.40 -17.00
N LEU A 122 -2.32 5.09 -16.02
CA LEU A 122 -3.07 5.93 -15.06
C LEU A 122 -3.85 7.05 -15.73
N VAL A 123 -3.41 7.52 -16.90
CA VAL A 123 -4.17 8.52 -17.70
C VAL A 123 -5.56 8.03 -18.11
N ASN A 124 -5.81 6.73 -18.08
CA ASN A 124 -7.15 6.15 -18.31
C ASN A 124 -8.06 6.24 -17.06
N VAL A 125 -7.47 6.45 -15.88
CA VAL A 125 -8.18 6.54 -14.59
C VAL A 125 -8.22 7.97 -14.10
N LEU A 126 -7.15 8.74 -14.33
CA LEU A 126 -6.94 10.11 -13.86
C LEU A 126 -6.83 11.05 -15.06
N ALA A 127 -7.52 12.18 -15.01
CA ALA A 127 -7.40 13.23 -16.04
C ALA A 127 -6.11 14.05 -15.83
N LEU A 128 -4.95 13.36 -15.93
CA LEU A 128 -3.63 14.00 -15.79
C LEU A 128 -3.45 15.07 -16.88
N GLN A 129 -2.79 16.15 -16.51
CA GLN A 129 -2.38 17.19 -17.46
C GLN A 129 -1.09 16.78 -18.20
N ASP A 130 -0.78 17.47 -19.29
CA ASP A 130 0.46 17.26 -20.04
C ASP A 130 1.69 17.40 -19.12
N ASP A 131 2.65 16.48 -19.27
CA ASP A 131 3.88 16.39 -18.49
C ASP A 131 3.70 16.12 -16.98
N GLU A 132 2.51 15.77 -16.50
CA GLU A 132 2.33 15.29 -15.13
C GLU A 132 2.79 13.84 -15.00
N LYS A 133 3.64 13.60 -14.00
CA LYS A 133 4.08 12.26 -13.59
C LYS A 133 3.71 12.03 -12.15
N LEU A 134 3.38 10.79 -11.82
CA LEU A 134 3.09 10.42 -10.45
C LEU A 134 4.35 10.57 -9.59
N ALA A 135 4.19 11.17 -8.40
CA ALA A 135 5.28 11.38 -7.44
C ALA A 135 5.01 10.64 -6.12
N ALA A 136 3.77 10.69 -5.60
CA ALA A 136 3.40 10.02 -4.35
C ALA A 136 1.94 9.55 -4.40
N VAL A 137 1.63 8.54 -3.58
CA VAL A 137 0.26 8.04 -3.39
C VAL A 137 0.02 7.80 -1.91
N THR A 138 -1.15 8.15 -1.42
CA THR A 138 -1.61 7.79 -0.07
C THR A 138 -3.08 7.44 -0.08
N THR A 139 -3.58 6.90 1.03
CA THR A 139 -5.00 6.56 1.19
C THR A 139 -5.61 7.22 2.40
N ILE A 140 -6.89 7.54 2.29
CA ILE A 140 -7.70 8.09 3.38
C ILE A 140 -9.09 7.47 3.36
N ASP A 141 -9.73 7.42 4.52
CA ASP A 141 -11.09 6.88 4.63
C ASP A 141 -12.14 7.87 4.12
N SER A 142 -11.99 9.16 4.43
CA SER A 142 -12.91 10.24 4.05
C SER A 142 -12.17 11.52 3.72
N LEU A 143 -12.71 12.27 2.76
CA LEU A 143 -12.24 13.63 2.42
C LEU A 143 -12.86 14.72 3.31
N ASP A 144 -13.90 14.40 4.07
CA ASP A 144 -14.61 15.35 4.96
C ASP A 144 -14.09 15.30 6.42
N ASP A 145 -12.91 14.72 6.65
CA ASP A 145 -12.32 14.61 7.99
C ASP A 145 -11.57 15.89 8.38
N ASP A 146 -12.10 16.60 9.38
CA ASP A 146 -11.48 17.80 9.95
C ASP A 146 -10.39 17.53 10.99
N ASN A 147 -10.27 16.28 11.45
CA ASN A 147 -9.31 15.87 12.48
C ASN A 147 -8.04 15.24 11.92
N SER A 148 -8.04 14.90 10.63
CA SER A 148 -6.88 14.33 9.96
C SER A 148 -6.14 15.35 9.11
N TYR A 149 -4.86 15.09 8.93
CA TYR A 149 -3.95 15.94 8.18
C TYR A 149 -3.22 15.12 7.13
N LEU A 150 -2.87 15.74 6.01
CA LEU A 150 -1.89 15.24 5.07
C LEU A 150 -0.52 15.85 5.40
N PHE A 151 0.43 14.99 5.71
CA PHE A 151 1.81 15.35 5.98
C PHE A 151 2.66 15.05 4.74
N PHE A 152 3.15 16.10 4.10
CA PHE A 152 3.94 16.03 2.87
C PHE A 152 5.42 16.03 3.19
N VAL A 153 6.18 15.25 2.44
CA VAL A 153 7.63 15.17 2.52
C VAL A 153 8.22 15.21 1.11
N THR A 154 9.18 16.10 0.87
CA THR A 154 9.88 16.20 -0.41
C THR A 154 11.25 15.55 -0.35
N LYS A 155 11.85 15.28 -1.52
CA LYS A 155 13.18 14.68 -1.62
C LYS A 155 14.29 15.58 -1.06
N ASN A 156 14.11 16.91 -1.12
CA ASN A 156 15.08 17.87 -0.56
C ASN A 156 14.85 18.14 0.92
N GLY A 157 13.89 17.46 1.57
CA GLY A 157 13.67 17.53 3.01
C GLY A 157 12.73 18.64 3.46
N THR A 158 11.95 19.21 2.55
CA THR A 158 10.84 20.10 2.90
C THR A 158 9.66 19.29 3.39
N VAL A 159 8.98 19.78 4.43
CA VAL A 159 7.77 19.17 4.99
C VAL A 159 6.65 20.19 5.08
N LYS A 160 5.42 19.69 4.96
CA LYS A 160 4.20 20.50 5.04
C LYS A 160 3.09 19.71 5.68
N ARG A 161 2.21 20.38 6.43
CA ARG A 161 1.01 19.79 7.01
C ARG A 161 -0.22 20.58 6.60
N THR A 162 -1.25 19.90 6.11
CA THR A 162 -2.51 20.50 5.65
C THR A 162 -3.68 19.63 6.09
N LYS A 163 -4.80 20.21 6.48
CA LYS A 163 -6.01 19.45 6.84
C LYS A 163 -6.55 18.65 5.66
N VAL A 164 -7.06 17.44 5.92
CA VAL A 164 -7.70 16.59 4.90
C VAL A 164 -8.93 17.31 4.31
N SER A 165 -9.72 17.99 5.14
CA SER A 165 -10.91 18.72 4.71
C SER A 165 -10.64 19.86 3.71
N ASP A 166 -9.40 20.39 3.63
CA ASP A 166 -9.01 21.32 2.57
C ASP A 166 -9.05 20.68 1.17
N TYR A 167 -9.10 19.35 1.08
CA TYR A 167 -9.12 18.56 -0.16
C TYR A 167 -10.49 17.96 -0.50
N LYS A 168 -11.56 18.29 0.24
CA LYS A 168 -12.88 17.67 0.05
C LYS A 168 -13.48 17.83 -1.36
N ASN A 169 -13.07 18.84 -2.10
CA ASN A 169 -13.60 19.16 -3.43
C ASN A 169 -12.55 18.93 -4.52
N ILE A 170 -11.95 17.74 -4.59
CA ILE A 170 -11.03 17.39 -5.68
C ILE A 170 -11.83 17.19 -6.98
N ARG A 171 -11.56 18.03 -7.97
CA ARG A 171 -12.17 17.92 -9.30
C ARG A 171 -11.49 16.81 -10.10
N ALA A 172 -12.15 16.31 -11.16
CA ALA A 172 -11.54 15.32 -12.07
C ALA A 172 -10.21 15.81 -12.66
N SER A 173 -10.06 17.12 -12.92
CA SER A 173 -8.81 17.75 -13.38
C SER A 173 -7.75 17.94 -12.30
N GLY A 174 -7.96 17.39 -11.11
CA GLY A 174 -7.10 17.58 -9.95
C GLY A 174 -7.12 19.00 -9.38
N ILE A 175 -6.53 19.18 -8.21
CA ILE A 175 -6.32 20.47 -7.55
C ILE A 175 -4.88 20.59 -7.05
N ILE A 176 -4.39 21.83 -6.83
CA ILE A 176 -3.07 22.05 -6.23
C ILE A 176 -3.08 21.55 -4.78
N ALA A 177 -2.10 20.73 -4.44
CA ALA A 177 -1.90 20.16 -3.10
C ALA A 177 -0.69 20.77 -2.38
N ILE A 178 0.37 21.10 -3.12
CA ILE A 178 1.58 21.71 -2.61
C ILE A 178 2.26 22.51 -3.74
N THR A 179 2.89 23.63 -3.41
CA THR A 179 3.77 24.32 -4.34
C THR A 179 5.21 23.79 -4.12
N LEU A 180 5.78 23.20 -5.15
CA LEU A 180 7.14 22.65 -5.15
C LEU A 180 8.13 23.64 -5.76
N ASP A 181 9.34 23.67 -5.23
CA ASP A 181 10.46 24.36 -5.88
C ASP A 181 10.87 23.59 -7.15
N GLU A 182 11.40 24.28 -8.16
CA GLU A 182 11.77 23.69 -9.47
C GLU A 182 12.78 22.53 -9.36
N SER A 183 13.62 22.53 -8.32
CA SER A 183 14.64 21.51 -8.07
C SER A 183 14.20 20.43 -7.06
N ASP A 184 12.97 20.47 -6.56
CA ASP A 184 12.48 19.54 -5.56
C ASP A 184 11.35 18.66 -6.11
N GLU A 185 11.20 17.50 -5.55
CA GLU A 185 10.16 16.52 -5.91
C GLU A 185 9.45 16.05 -4.65
N LEU A 186 8.14 15.88 -4.77
CA LEU A 186 7.37 15.23 -3.72
C LEU A 186 7.79 13.76 -3.61
N LEU A 187 8.09 13.31 -2.40
CA LEU A 187 8.51 11.94 -2.11
C LEU A 187 7.38 11.10 -1.54
N GLN A 188 6.69 11.62 -0.53
CA GLN A 188 5.73 10.86 0.27
C GLN A 188 4.68 11.79 0.86
N VAL A 189 3.47 11.27 1.01
CA VAL A 189 2.38 11.94 1.72
C VAL A 189 1.75 10.91 2.66
N GLU A 190 1.68 11.26 3.94
CA GLU A 190 1.09 10.40 4.97
C GLU A 190 -0.14 11.07 5.60
N CYS A 191 -1.11 10.25 6.00
CA CYS A 191 -2.25 10.72 6.77
C CYS A 191 -1.90 10.68 8.27
N THR A 192 -2.12 11.79 8.98
CA THR A 192 -1.84 11.91 10.42
C THR A 192 -3.05 12.47 11.16
N ASN A 193 -3.07 12.34 12.48
CA ASN A 193 -4.16 12.85 13.34
C ASN A 193 -3.83 14.20 14.01
N GLY A 194 -2.75 14.86 13.60
CA GLY A 194 -2.34 16.15 14.16
C GLY A 194 -1.48 16.08 15.42
N ASN A 195 -1.17 14.89 15.95
CA ASN A 195 -0.37 14.70 17.16
C ASN A 195 0.57 13.49 17.06
N ARG A 196 1.16 13.28 15.88
CA ARG A 196 2.08 12.17 15.63
C ARG A 196 3.53 12.62 15.69
N GLU A 197 4.40 11.68 15.97
CA GLU A 197 5.84 11.84 15.81
C GLU A 197 6.26 11.36 14.42
N ILE A 198 7.17 12.10 13.80
CA ILE A 198 7.62 11.87 12.42
C ILE A 198 9.11 11.58 12.43
N VAL A 199 9.51 10.53 11.72
CA VAL A 199 10.91 10.23 11.47
C VAL A 199 11.20 10.37 9.98
N LEU A 200 12.12 11.24 9.60
CA LEU A 200 12.58 11.37 8.21
C LEU A 200 13.94 10.69 8.06
N GLY A 201 14.08 9.83 7.06
CA GLY A 201 15.33 9.14 6.73
C GLY A 201 16.01 9.73 5.50
N ALA A 202 17.33 9.91 5.58
CA ALA A 202 18.16 10.40 4.49
C ALA A 202 19.01 9.28 3.86
N SER A 203 19.35 9.41 2.58
CA SER A 203 20.13 8.42 1.80
C SER A 203 21.49 8.10 2.41
N ASN A 204 22.08 9.04 3.16
CA ASN A 204 23.35 8.87 3.88
C ASN A 204 23.23 8.07 5.19
N GLY A 205 22.05 7.49 5.49
CA GLY A 205 21.82 6.69 6.68
C GLY A 205 21.56 7.49 7.96
N LYS A 206 21.28 8.80 7.87
CA LYS A 206 20.82 9.61 9.01
C LYS A 206 19.30 9.68 9.04
N ALA A 207 18.75 9.92 10.24
CA ALA A 207 17.33 10.19 10.43
C ALA A 207 17.11 11.27 11.48
N ILE A 208 16.04 12.05 11.32
CA ILE A 208 15.59 13.05 12.29
C ILE A 208 14.21 12.68 12.80
N HIS A 209 14.01 12.78 14.12
CA HIS A 209 12.76 12.49 14.81
C HIS A 209 12.23 13.76 15.46
N PHE A 210 11.00 14.16 15.12
CA PHE A 210 10.37 15.39 15.63
C PHE A 210 8.84 15.22 15.68
N ASN A 211 8.16 16.10 16.45
CA ASN A 211 6.71 16.12 16.53
C ASN A 211 6.12 16.85 15.31
N GLU A 212 5.03 16.32 14.71
CA GLU A 212 4.37 16.96 13.57
C GLU A 212 3.84 18.37 13.89
N ASN A 213 3.61 18.70 15.17
CA ASN A 213 3.20 20.04 15.60
C ASN A 213 4.29 21.11 15.44
N ASP A 214 5.56 20.72 15.29
CA ASP A 214 6.63 21.62 14.88
C ASP A 214 6.42 22.15 13.45
N VAL A 215 5.56 21.49 12.66
CA VAL A 215 5.18 21.92 11.32
C VAL A 215 3.80 22.57 11.37
N ARG A 216 3.79 23.90 11.27
CA ARG A 216 2.53 24.66 11.28
C ARG A 216 1.60 24.17 10.17
N CYS A 217 0.32 23.94 10.50
CA CYS A 217 -0.71 23.65 9.51
C CYS A 217 -0.89 24.84 8.56
N THR A 218 -0.88 24.57 7.26
CA THR A 218 -0.98 25.59 6.19
C THR A 218 -1.92 25.11 5.09
N GLY A 219 -2.49 26.05 4.33
CA GLY A 219 -3.37 25.74 3.21
C GLY A 219 -2.66 25.04 2.04
N ARG A 220 -3.46 24.51 1.11
CA ARG A 220 -3.00 23.64 -0.01
C ARG A 220 -1.86 24.22 -0.86
N SER A 221 -1.90 25.50 -1.17
CA SER A 221 -0.97 26.17 -2.08
C SER A 221 0.36 26.62 -1.45
N SER A 222 0.63 26.28 -0.19
CA SER A 222 1.90 26.59 0.46
C SER A 222 3.01 25.60 0.06
N SER A 223 4.28 26.00 0.16
CA SER A 223 5.46 25.18 -0.17
C SER A 223 6.00 24.36 1.02
N GLY A 224 5.72 24.77 2.24
CA GLY A 224 6.19 24.05 3.43
C GLY A 224 7.40 24.69 4.10
N VAL A 225 8.08 23.91 4.96
CA VAL A 225 9.21 24.33 5.76
C VAL A 225 10.27 23.23 5.81
N ARG A 226 11.52 23.56 6.18
CA ARG A 226 12.59 22.57 6.30
C ARG A 226 12.29 21.55 7.40
N GLY A 227 12.24 20.27 7.05
CA GLY A 227 12.08 19.11 7.96
C GLY A 227 13.42 18.56 8.42
N ILE A 228 14.38 18.40 7.53
CA ILE A 228 15.73 17.91 7.79
C ILE A 228 16.76 18.73 7.03
N SER A 229 17.97 18.87 7.59
CA SER A 229 19.12 19.47 6.92
C SER A 229 19.95 18.35 6.26
N LEU A 230 20.06 18.38 4.94
CA LEU A 230 20.80 17.41 4.12
C LEU A 230 22.16 17.97 3.72
N ASN A 231 23.13 17.08 3.50
CA ASN A 231 24.37 17.46 2.81
C ASN A 231 24.12 17.55 1.30
N GLU A 232 25.05 18.13 0.58
CA GLU A 232 25.01 18.16 -0.89
C GLU A 232 24.96 16.73 -1.47
N GLY A 233 24.03 16.49 -2.38
CA GLY A 233 23.79 15.18 -2.99
C GLY A 233 22.92 14.21 -2.19
N ASP A 234 22.68 14.46 -0.90
CA ASP A 234 21.77 13.64 -0.09
C ASP A 234 20.30 13.94 -0.39
N LYS A 235 19.44 12.93 -0.26
CA LYS A 235 18.00 13.03 -0.42
C LYS A 235 17.29 12.38 0.76
N VAL A 236 16.09 12.85 1.07
CA VAL A 236 15.15 12.06 1.90
C VAL A 236 14.70 10.86 1.11
N VAL A 237 14.62 9.70 1.76
CA VAL A 237 14.27 8.41 1.14
C VAL A 237 13.00 7.80 1.73
N GLY A 238 12.51 8.35 2.82
CA GLY A 238 11.28 7.90 3.44
C GLY A 238 10.94 8.70 4.68
N ALA A 239 9.67 8.64 5.05
CA ALA A 239 9.13 9.16 6.29
C ALA A 239 8.34 8.05 7.00
N ALA A 240 8.43 8.01 8.32
CA ALA A 240 7.66 7.15 9.19
C ALA A 240 6.79 7.99 10.12
N VAL A 241 5.52 7.65 10.22
CA VAL A 241 4.59 8.18 11.22
C VAL A 241 4.57 7.19 12.36
N ILE A 242 5.01 7.62 13.53
CA ILE A 242 5.07 6.77 14.72
C ILE A 242 3.71 6.72 15.39
N THR A 243 3.27 5.52 15.75
CA THR A 243 2.03 5.24 16.47
C THR A 243 2.33 4.35 17.65
N GLU A 244 1.39 4.22 18.60
CA GLU A 244 1.52 3.30 19.73
C GLU A 244 1.64 1.82 19.28
N GLU A 245 1.05 1.49 18.12
CA GLU A 245 1.07 0.15 17.54
C GLU A 245 2.31 -0.11 16.68
N ALA A 246 2.90 0.95 16.10
CA ALA A 246 4.06 0.90 15.21
C ALA A 246 5.14 1.87 15.70
N ASP A 247 5.84 1.46 16.73
CA ASP A 247 6.84 2.25 17.47
C ASP A 247 8.30 1.87 17.11
N GLU A 248 8.47 1.01 16.12
CA GLU A 248 9.77 0.64 15.58
C GLU A 248 10.03 1.30 14.23
N VAL A 249 11.27 1.69 14.01
CA VAL A 249 11.74 2.25 12.73
C VAL A 249 12.49 1.17 11.96
N LEU A 250 11.90 0.76 10.84
CA LEU A 250 12.54 -0.09 9.85
C LEU A 250 13.36 0.77 8.89
N VAL A 251 14.57 0.33 8.59
CA VAL A 251 15.42 0.89 7.54
C VAL A 251 15.85 -0.20 6.57
N VAL A 252 15.80 0.10 5.26
CA VAL A 252 16.19 -0.83 4.19
C VAL A 252 17.12 -0.12 3.21
N THR A 253 18.16 -0.83 2.76
CA THR A 253 19.17 -0.31 1.84
C THR A 253 19.00 -0.85 0.42
N ALA A 254 19.62 -0.18 -0.54
CA ALA A 254 19.58 -0.56 -1.95
C ALA A 254 20.01 -2.00 -2.22
N LYS A 255 20.97 -2.53 -1.45
CA LYS A 255 21.48 -3.90 -1.60
C LYS A 255 20.74 -4.94 -0.73
N GLY A 256 19.54 -4.60 -0.23
CA GLY A 256 18.65 -5.52 0.47
C GLY A 256 19.03 -5.83 1.91
N TYR A 257 19.86 -5.01 2.54
CA TYR A 257 20.11 -5.05 3.97
C TYR A 257 19.07 -4.21 4.69
N GLY A 258 18.74 -4.57 5.93
CA GLY A 258 17.84 -3.79 6.76
C GLY A 258 17.86 -4.24 8.21
N LYS A 259 17.15 -3.49 9.03
CA LYS A 259 16.96 -3.77 10.45
C LYS A 259 15.79 -2.96 10.97
N ARG A 260 15.30 -3.30 12.15
CA ARG A 260 14.37 -2.47 12.92
C ARG A 260 15.04 -2.00 14.21
N SER A 261 14.68 -0.82 14.67
CA SER A 261 15.14 -0.22 15.92
C SER A 261 13.97 0.47 16.60
N HIS A 262 13.87 0.35 17.93
CA HIS A 262 12.82 1.04 18.69
C HIS A 262 12.95 2.55 18.56
N ILE A 263 11.83 3.28 18.62
CA ILE A 263 11.80 4.74 18.45
C ILE A 263 12.64 5.47 19.51
N ASP A 264 12.75 4.94 20.70
CA ASP A 264 13.57 5.51 21.79
C ASP A 264 15.06 5.64 21.45
N GLU A 265 15.56 4.86 20.48
CA GLU A 265 16.91 5.01 19.94
C GLU A 265 17.10 6.35 19.19
N TYR A 266 16.01 7.00 18.77
CA TYR A 266 16.00 8.25 18.04
C TYR A 266 15.53 9.37 18.95
N ARG A 267 16.45 10.21 19.41
CA ARG A 267 16.07 11.33 20.27
C ARG A 267 15.05 12.24 19.58
N LEU A 268 14.00 12.61 20.30
CA LEU A 268 13.07 13.64 19.86
C LEU A 268 13.79 15.00 19.85
N GLN A 269 13.68 15.73 18.76
CA GLN A 269 14.33 17.03 18.57
C GLN A 269 13.48 17.94 17.68
N SER A 270 13.77 19.23 17.62
CA SER A 270 13.10 20.13 16.69
C SER A 270 13.44 19.77 15.24
N ARG A 271 12.48 19.97 14.30
CA ARG A 271 12.70 19.79 12.87
C ARG A 271 13.84 20.65 12.32
N GLY A 272 14.34 20.32 11.14
CA GLY A 272 15.33 21.11 10.41
C GLY A 272 16.78 20.85 10.81
N GLY A 273 17.04 19.99 11.81
CA GLY A 273 18.38 19.55 12.16
C GLY A 273 18.94 18.48 11.19
N SER A 274 20.20 18.08 11.37
CA SER A 274 20.87 17.06 10.57
C SER A 274 20.56 15.62 10.99
N GLY A 275 19.79 15.44 12.07
CA GLY A 275 19.42 14.11 12.59
C GLY A 275 20.57 13.34 13.25
N VAL A 276 20.32 12.05 13.49
CA VAL A 276 21.25 11.09 14.08
C VAL A 276 21.48 9.92 13.11
N LYS A 277 22.55 9.15 13.30
CA LYS A 277 22.82 7.97 12.48
C LYS A 277 21.73 6.91 12.75
N ALA A 278 21.02 6.50 11.71
CA ALA A 278 20.00 5.45 11.71
C ALA A 278 20.54 4.10 11.22
N LEU A 279 21.51 4.14 10.32
CA LEU A 279 22.18 2.97 9.79
C LEU A 279 23.65 3.30 9.49
N ASN A 280 24.54 2.32 9.69
CA ASN A 280 25.92 2.45 9.25
C ASN A 280 26.02 2.02 7.77
N ILE A 281 26.09 3.01 6.88
CA ILE A 281 26.24 2.81 5.44
C ILE A 281 27.67 2.33 5.12
N THR A 282 27.77 1.29 4.29
CA THR A 282 29.02 0.73 3.78
C THR A 282 28.85 0.37 2.31
N GLU A 283 29.93 0.10 1.60
CA GLU A 283 29.86 -0.39 0.21
C GLU A 283 29.07 -1.70 0.09
N LYS A 284 29.08 -2.52 1.15
CA LYS A 284 28.40 -3.82 1.20
C LYS A 284 26.88 -3.68 1.21
N ASN A 285 26.34 -2.75 2.01
CA ASN A 285 24.88 -2.59 2.17
C ASN A 285 24.29 -1.52 1.25
N GLY A 286 25.10 -0.59 0.73
CA GLY A 286 24.64 0.49 -0.15
C GLY A 286 23.89 1.58 0.61
N SER A 287 23.38 2.59 -0.11
CA SER A 287 22.63 3.72 0.44
C SER A 287 21.28 3.28 1.05
N LEU A 288 20.75 4.06 1.98
CA LEU A 288 19.38 3.91 2.48
C LEU A 288 18.40 4.24 1.36
N VAL A 289 17.36 3.40 1.19
CA VAL A 289 16.31 3.58 0.18
C VAL A 289 14.91 3.60 0.75
N ALA A 290 14.70 3.07 1.96
CA ALA A 290 13.40 3.14 2.63
C ALA A 290 13.56 3.28 4.15
N LEU A 291 12.64 4.04 4.73
CA LEU A 291 12.43 4.17 6.17
C LEU A 291 10.92 4.13 6.42
N LYS A 292 10.47 3.22 7.31
CA LYS A 292 9.05 3.01 7.63
C LYS A 292 8.88 2.77 9.14
N SER A 293 7.70 3.11 9.66
CA SER A 293 7.25 2.62 10.97
C SER A 293 6.69 1.23 10.84
N VAL A 294 6.99 0.36 11.80
CA VAL A 294 6.56 -1.04 11.80
C VAL A 294 6.28 -1.53 13.20
N SER A 295 5.48 -2.59 13.31
CA SER A 295 5.32 -3.42 14.50
C SER A 295 5.66 -4.88 14.18
N ALA A 296 5.86 -5.69 15.22
CA ALA A 296 6.08 -7.13 15.04
C ALA A 296 4.89 -7.85 14.37
N ASN A 297 3.70 -7.24 14.40
CA ASN A 297 2.46 -7.75 13.80
C ASN A 297 2.24 -7.30 12.35
N ASN A 298 3.26 -6.74 11.72
CA ASN A 298 3.20 -6.39 10.31
C ASN A 298 3.98 -7.37 9.45
N ASP A 299 3.66 -7.37 8.15
CA ASP A 299 4.44 -7.94 7.08
C ASP A 299 5.06 -6.84 6.22
N LEU A 300 6.11 -7.17 5.53
CA LEU A 300 6.76 -6.30 4.55
C LEU A 300 6.61 -6.85 3.14
N LEU A 301 6.31 -5.96 2.20
CA LEU A 301 6.49 -6.20 0.78
C LEU A 301 7.72 -5.42 0.32
N ILE A 302 8.80 -6.13 0.03
CA ILE A 302 10.04 -5.54 -0.50
C ILE A 302 10.10 -5.83 -1.99
N THR A 303 10.27 -4.78 -2.80
CA THR A 303 10.23 -4.88 -4.26
C THR A 303 11.52 -4.33 -4.86
N THR A 304 12.07 -5.07 -5.83
CA THR A 304 13.20 -4.59 -6.65
C THR A 304 12.73 -3.73 -7.80
N ASP A 305 13.64 -2.95 -8.38
CA ASP A 305 13.44 -2.18 -9.60
C ASP A 305 12.94 -3.03 -10.79
N ARG A 306 13.22 -4.33 -10.82
CA ARG A 306 12.75 -5.28 -11.84
C ARG A 306 11.41 -5.97 -11.50
N GLY A 307 10.68 -5.49 -10.49
CA GLY A 307 9.36 -6.00 -10.14
C GLY A 307 9.35 -7.35 -9.41
N VAL A 308 10.50 -7.80 -8.89
CA VAL A 308 10.56 -8.96 -8.00
C VAL A 308 10.13 -8.53 -6.61
N VAL A 309 9.17 -9.23 -6.02
CA VAL A 309 8.57 -8.93 -4.71
C VAL A 309 8.81 -10.08 -3.75
N ILE A 310 9.16 -9.77 -2.52
CA ILE A 310 9.11 -10.69 -1.38
C ILE A 310 8.17 -10.15 -0.32
N ARG A 311 7.35 -11.02 0.26
CA ARG A 311 6.60 -10.76 1.49
C ARG A 311 7.30 -11.49 2.64
N MET A 312 7.53 -10.84 3.76
CA MET A 312 8.17 -11.40 4.94
C MET A 312 7.61 -10.79 6.21
N HIS A 313 7.64 -11.54 7.31
CA HIS A 313 7.22 -11.05 8.61
C HIS A 313 8.23 -10.04 9.19
N VAL A 314 7.74 -8.93 9.76
CA VAL A 314 8.59 -7.98 10.47
C VAL A 314 9.26 -8.64 11.69
N SER A 315 8.57 -9.58 12.35
CA SER A 315 9.11 -10.35 13.48
C SER A 315 10.40 -11.12 13.14
N ASP A 316 10.62 -11.50 11.86
CA ASP A 316 11.84 -12.20 11.41
C ASP A 316 13.05 -11.26 11.29
N ILE A 317 12.83 -9.95 11.34
CA ILE A 317 13.88 -8.96 11.25
C ILE A 317 14.44 -8.68 12.64
N SER A 318 15.77 -8.77 12.78
CA SER A 318 16.41 -8.50 14.05
C SER A 318 16.20 -7.04 14.49
N GLN A 319 15.73 -6.85 15.73
CA GLN A 319 15.75 -5.56 16.39
C GLN A 319 17.17 -5.27 16.91
N THR A 320 17.75 -4.16 16.48
CA THR A 320 19.13 -3.80 16.83
C THR A 320 19.26 -2.29 17.02
N GLY A 321 20.33 -1.87 17.69
CA GLY A 321 20.62 -0.44 17.90
C GLY A 321 20.77 0.31 16.57
N ARG A 322 20.40 1.59 16.54
CA ARG A 322 20.31 2.42 15.33
C ARG A 322 21.60 2.54 14.52
N ALA A 323 22.79 2.40 15.11
CA ALA A 323 24.07 2.60 14.43
C ALA A 323 24.67 1.32 13.79
N THR A 324 23.95 0.20 13.78
CA THR A 324 24.41 -1.07 13.18
C THR A 324 24.26 -1.09 11.65
N GLN A 325 24.86 -2.08 10.98
CA GLN A 325 24.80 -2.22 9.51
C GLN A 325 23.53 -2.94 9.01
N GLY A 326 22.77 -3.58 9.92
CA GLY A 326 21.63 -4.40 9.55
C GLY A 326 22.02 -5.81 9.07
N VAL A 327 21.00 -6.57 8.70
CA VAL A 327 21.10 -7.97 8.19
C VAL A 327 20.52 -8.06 6.78
N ILE A 328 20.80 -9.13 6.06
CA ILE A 328 20.21 -9.36 4.73
C ILE A 328 18.72 -9.70 4.91
N LEU A 329 17.85 -8.88 4.37
CA LEU A 329 16.42 -9.12 4.27
C LEU A 329 16.06 -9.79 2.95
N PHE A 330 16.67 -9.31 1.87
CA PHE A 330 16.42 -9.75 0.51
C PHE A 330 17.73 -9.90 -0.27
N LYS A 331 17.94 -11.06 -0.89
CA LYS A 331 19.11 -11.29 -1.76
C LYS A 331 18.85 -10.69 -3.13
N VAL A 332 19.34 -9.49 -3.33
CA VAL A 332 19.22 -8.78 -4.61
C VAL A 332 20.23 -9.39 -5.62
N LYS A 333 19.77 -9.64 -6.85
CA LYS A 333 20.63 -10.12 -7.93
C LYS A 333 21.58 -9.00 -8.40
N GLU A 334 22.64 -9.37 -9.10
CA GLU A 334 23.56 -8.40 -9.71
C GLU A 334 22.77 -7.43 -10.62
N ASN A 335 23.12 -6.15 -10.58
CA ASN A 335 22.46 -5.05 -11.31
C ASN A 335 20.99 -4.83 -10.97
N GLN A 336 20.54 -5.21 -9.79
CA GLN A 336 19.24 -4.89 -9.24
C GLN A 336 19.39 -4.16 -7.90
N ASN A 337 18.42 -3.30 -7.58
CA ASN A 337 18.34 -2.62 -6.30
C ASN A 337 16.93 -2.75 -5.74
N ILE A 338 16.81 -2.58 -4.43
CA ILE A 338 15.50 -2.38 -3.80
C ILE A 338 14.94 -1.03 -4.30
N ALA A 339 13.72 -1.08 -4.83
CA ALA A 339 13.01 0.10 -5.34
C ALA A 339 12.04 0.66 -4.30
N THR A 340 11.25 -0.20 -3.64
CA THR A 340 10.23 0.23 -2.68
C THR A 340 9.98 -0.82 -1.61
N VAL A 341 9.50 -0.34 -0.46
CA VAL A 341 9.09 -1.16 0.68
C VAL A 341 7.73 -0.67 1.16
N ALA A 342 6.77 -1.60 1.27
CA ALA A 342 5.46 -1.35 1.84
C ALA A 342 5.25 -2.20 3.10
N VAL A 343 4.50 -1.66 4.05
CA VAL A 343 4.07 -2.35 5.28
C VAL A 343 2.64 -2.79 5.07
N VAL A 344 2.34 -4.03 5.40
CA VAL A 344 1.00 -4.63 5.32
C VAL A 344 0.68 -5.33 6.64
N ASP A 345 -0.59 -5.59 6.88
CA ASP A 345 -0.98 -6.40 8.02
C ASP A 345 -0.51 -7.85 7.86
N LYS A 346 -0.20 -8.48 8.99
CA LYS A 346 0.26 -9.86 9.01
C LYS A 346 -0.83 -10.78 8.49
N GLU A 347 -0.45 -11.75 7.66
CA GLU A 347 -1.33 -12.84 7.24
C GLU A 347 -1.53 -13.78 8.44
N ASP A 348 -2.79 -14.04 8.80
CA ASP A 348 -3.09 -15.02 9.85
C ASP A 348 -2.75 -16.44 9.34
N ASP A 349 -1.83 -17.13 10.02
CA ASP A 349 -1.39 -18.50 9.69
C ASP A 349 -2.54 -19.54 9.68
N THR A 350 -3.71 -19.18 10.21
CA THR A 350 -4.91 -20.04 10.24
C THR A 350 -5.51 -20.31 8.87
N THR A 351 -5.34 -19.41 7.90
CA THR A 351 -5.88 -19.60 6.54
C THR A 351 -5.09 -20.64 5.75
N SER A 352 -3.78 -20.74 5.98
CA SER A 352 -2.91 -21.72 5.32
C SER A 352 -3.15 -23.16 5.79
N LEU A 353 -3.52 -23.37 7.05
CA LEU A 353 -3.83 -24.69 7.61
C LEU A 353 -5.16 -25.26 7.09
N ASN A 354 -6.14 -24.40 6.79
CA ASN A 354 -7.42 -24.84 6.23
C ASN A 354 -7.30 -25.24 4.76
N GLU A 355 -6.48 -24.53 3.96
CA GLU A 355 -6.23 -24.90 2.55
C GLU A 355 -5.39 -26.17 2.39
N GLU A 356 -4.47 -26.45 3.31
CA GLU A 356 -3.72 -27.73 3.32
C GLU A 356 -4.60 -28.90 3.76
N ASN A 357 -5.50 -28.69 4.73
CA ASN A 357 -6.46 -29.69 5.15
C ASN A 357 -7.52 -29.99 4.08
N GLU A 358 -8.06 -28.96 3.38
CA GLU A 358 -8.98 -29.15 2.26
C GLU A 358 -8.32 -29.85 1.05
N LYS A 359 -7.03 -29.61 0.79
CA LYS A 359 -6.29 -30.34 -0.24
C LYS A 359 -5.98 -31.79 0.16
N GLN A 360 -5.75 -32.05 1.43
CA GLN A 360 -5.52 -33.40 1.94
C GLN A 360 -6.82 -34.21 1.96
N GLU A 361 -7.95 -33.63 2.39
CA GLU A 361 -9.27 -34.28 2.32
C GLU A 361 -9.70 -34.59 0.87
N ASN A 362 -9.40 -33.70 -0.10
CA ASN A 362 -9.70 -33.95 -1.50
C ASN A 362 -8.82 -35.04 -2.13
N VAL A 363 -7.57 -35.18 -1.71
CA VAL A 363 -6.67 -36.25 -2.16
C VAL A 363 -7.09 -37.60 -1.57
N ASP A 364 -7.47 -37.64 -0.28
CA ASP A 364 -7.93 -38.85 0.38
C ASP A 364 -9.28 -39.32 -0.17
N ASN A 365 -10.21 -38.43 -0.48
CA ASN A 365 -11.47 -38.75 -1.13
C ASN A 365 -11.30 -39.28 -2.57
N GLN A 366 -10.33 -38.76 -3.33
CA GLN A 366 -10.02 -39.23 -4.67
C GLN A 366 -9.39 -40.62 -4.66
N THR A 367 -8.54 -40.89 -3.67
CA THR A 367 -7.91 -42.22 -3.49
C THR A 367 -8.92 -43.28 -3.05
N VAL A 368 -9.96 -42.89 -2.32
CA VAL A 368 -11.05 -43.82 -1.91
C VAL A 368 -11.96 -44.16 -3.12
N ILE A 369 -12.23 -43.22 -4.01
CA ILE A 369 -13.05 -43.44 -5.20
C ILE A 369 -12.33 -44.34 -6.21
N ASP A 370 -11.02 -44.11 -6.47
CA ASP A 370 -10.20 -44.92 -7.36
C ASP A 370 -10.03 -46.37 -6.86
N ASN A 371 -10.01 -46.60 -5.52
CA ASN A 371 -9.96 -47.93 -4.94
C ASN A 371 -11.31 -48.68 -4.98
N GLN A 372 -12.43 -47.96 -5.05
CA GLN A 372 -13.76 -48.60 -5.20
C GLN A 372 -14.04 -48.99 -6.68
N GLU A 373 -13.58 -48.21 -7.65
CA GLU A 373 -13.71 -48.57 -9.06
C GLU A 373 -12.81 -49.74 -9.49
N SER A 374 -11.67 -49.91 -8.81
CA SER A 374 -10.76 -51.04 -9.09
C SER A 374 -11.25 -52.40 -8.55
N GLN A 375 -12.18 -52.44 -7.59
CA GLN A 375 -12.75 -53.65 -7.05
C GLN A 375 -14.00 -54.15 -7.77
N THR A 376 -14.63 -53.31 -8.62
CA THR A 376 -15.82 -53.67 -9.41
C THR A 376 -15.51 -54.24 -10.77
N GLN A 377 -14.24 -54.36 -11.20
CA GLN A 377 -13.82 -54.93 -12.50
C GLN A 377 -13.24 -56.34 -12.37
N THR A 378 -13.33 -57.00 -11.22
CA THR A 378 -12.82 -58.38 -11.01
C THR A 378 -13.86 -59.38 -10.45
N GLU A 379 -15.14 -59.21 -10.79
CA GLU A 379 -16.15 -60.29 -10.68
C GLU A 379 -16.81 -60.60 -12.03
#